data_4a08369fdf62358dd59c36b1833edc5f
#
_entry.id   4a08369fdf62358dd59c36b1833edc5f
#
_cell.length_a   1.000
_cell.length_b   1.000
_cell.length_c   1.000
_cell.angle_alpha   90.00
_cell.angle_beta   90.00
_cell.angle_gamma   90.00
#
_symmetry.space_group_name_H-M   'P 1'
#
loop_
_entity.id
_entity.type
_entity.pdbx_description
1 polymer ?
#
loop_
_entity_poly.entity_id
_entity_poly.type
_entity_poly.pdbx_seq_one_letter_code
_entity_poly.pdbx_strand_id
1 'polypeptide(L)'
;MMVVREAGPEDDVAVGEILVDGYVTAYARKMPQVVVGEERRRTLRDVAGKRKIATVLVVEVDGRVAGTVAIFKPGAETSEAWVPGAADLRHLAVAPSMQGKGLATPLLDEAERIVREVWKAPAICLHVRRGNAGVARLYRARGYLRSPEGDLVYPEVELDAYVLKF
;
A
#
# COMPACT_ATOMS: atom_id res chain seq x y z
N MET A 1 -0.08 18.62 14.01
CA MET A 1 -0.45 18.93 12.63
C MET A 1 -0.14 17.73 11.73
N MET A 2 -1.00 17.43 10.82
CA MET A 2 -0.88 16.28 9.91
C MET A 2 -0.65 16.79 8.48
N VAL A 3 0.33 16.21 7.79
CA VAL A 3 0.66 16.57 6.41
C VAL A 3 0.86 15.29 5.60
N VAL A 4 0.23 15.21 4.42
CA VAL A 4 0.48 14.14 3.45
C VAL A 4 1.32 14.73 2.32
N ARG A 5 2.40 14.05 1.99
CA ARG A 5 3.34 14.48 0.93
C ARG A 5 4.06 13.31 0.29
N GLU A 6 4.74 13.57 -0.80
CA GLU A 6 5.63 12.57 -1.41
C GLU A 6 6.87 12.37 -0.53
N ALA A 7 7.32 11.12 -0.43
CA ALA A 7 8.51 10.77 0.32
C ALA A 7 9.78 11.22 -0.40
N GLY A 8 10.73 11.72 0.38
CA GLY A 8 12.09 12.02 -0.09
C GLY A 8 13.10 11.02 0.47
N PRO A 9 14.40 11.18 0.11
CA PRO A 9 15.45 10.28 0.61
C PRO A 9 15.55 10.23 2.13
N GLU A 10 15.24 11.34 2.79
CA GLU A 10 15.25 11.47 4.25
C GLU A 10 14.21 10.60 4.95
N ASP A 11 13.22 10.12 4.21
CA ASP A 11 12.14 9.29 4.74
C ASP A 11 12.41 7.78 4.61
N ASP A 12 13.43 7.39 3.86
CA ASP A 12 13.63 5.99 3.48
C ASP A 12 13.73 5.04 4.67
N VAL A 13 14.45 5.42 5.71
CA VAL A 13 14.61 4.57 6.91
C VAL A 13 13.28 4.43 7.64
N ALA A 14 12.59 5.54 7.90
CA ALA A 14 11.31 5.54 8.61
C ALA A 14 10.24 4.74 7.85
N VAL A 15 10.14 4.94 6.55
CA VAL A 15 9.19 4.21 5.70
C VAL A 15 9.52 2.71 5.70
N GLY A 16 10.79 2.35 5.55
CA GLY A 16 11.22 0.95 5.58
C GLY A 16 10.85 0.25 6.89
N GLU A 17 11.06 0.90 8.02
CA GLU A 17 10.71 0.34 9.33
C GLU A 17 9.19 0.20 9.50
N ILE A 18 8.40 1.17 9.05
CA ILE A 18 6.94 1.09 9.07
C ILE A 18 6.46 -0.10 8.24
N LEU A 19 7.05 -0.33 7.07
CA LEU A 19 6.69 -1.44 6.20
C LEU A 19 7.03 -2.79 6.83
N VAL A 20 8.22 -2.92 7.44
CA VAL A 20 8.61 -4.15 8.13
C VAL A 20 7.69 -4.40 9.32
N ASP A 21 7.39 -3.38 10.12
CA ASP A 21 6.46 -3.53 11.25
C ASP A 21 5.07 -3.97 10.77
N GLY A 22 4.57 -3.38 9.68
CA GLY A 22 3.24 -3.68 9.15
C GLY A 22 3.13 -5.04 8.48
N TYR A 23 4.12 -5.41 7.68
CA TYR A 23 4.07 -6.61 6.83
C TYR A 23 4.84 -7.81 7.37
N VAL A 24 5.59 -7.65 8.43
CA VAL A 24 6.29 -8.75 9.09
C VAL A 24 5.79 -8.93 10.51
N THR A 25 5.99 -7.93 11.37
CA THR A 25 5.67 -8.03 12.79
C THR A 25 4.17 -8.16 13.04
N ALA A 26 3.36 -7.34 12.39
CA ALA A 26 1.91 -7.40 12.54
C ALA A 26 1.32 -8.70 11.97
N TYR A 27 1.83 -9.18 10.83
CA TYR A 27 1.38 -10.45 10.26
C TYR A 27 1.74 -11.63 11.16
N ALA A 28 2.87 -11.61 11.82
CA ALA A 28 3.23 -12.67 12.78
C ALA A 28 2.20 -12.84 13.89
N ARG A 29 1.52 -11.76 14.27
CA ARG A 29 0.46 -11.81 15.29
C ARG A 29 -0.92 -12.15 14.70
N LYS A 30 -1.27 -11.55 13.56
CA LYS A 30 -2.60 -11.71 12.93
C LYS A 30 -2.74 -13.05 12.22
N MET A 31 -1.66 -13.50 11.60
CA MET A 31 -1.63 -14.71 10.76
C MET A 31 -0.34 -15.47 11.05
N PRO A 32 -0.25 -16.18 12.20
CA PRO A 32 0.98 -16.86 12.63
C PRO A 32 1.52 -17.88 11.63
N GLN A 33 0.67 -18.40 10.74
CA GLN A 33 1.08 -19.32 9.69
C GLN A 33 1.89 -18.66 8.58
N VAL A 34 1.89 -17.34 8.50
CA VAL A 34 2.64 -16.59 7.49
C VAL A 34 4.08 -16.40 7.97
N VAL A 35 5.03 -16.97 7.22
CA VAL A 35 6.46 -16.80 7.49
C VAL A 35 7.05 -15.84 6.46
N VAL A 36 7.70 -14.79 6.94
CA VAL A 36 8.32 -13.78 6.08
C VAL A 36 9.84 -13.89 6.19
N GLY A 37 10.50 -14.17 5.06
CA GLY A 37 11.95 -14.33 5.00
C GLY A 37 12.73 -13.02 4.95
N GLU A 38 14.05 -13.12 5.07
CA GLU A 38 14.96 -11.96 5.04
C GLU A 38 14.91 -11.21 3.70
N GLU A 39 14.70 -11.91 2.60
CA GLU A 39 14.57 -11.28 1.30
C GLU A 39 13.37 -10.32 1.26
N ARG A 40 12.23 -10.74 1.80
CA ARG A 40 11.04 -9.89 1.89
C ARG A 40 11.30 -8.65 2.74
N ARG A 41 11.99 -8.82 3.87
CA ARG A 41 12.38 -7.69 4.73
C ARG A 41 13.28 -6.72 3.99
N ARG A 42 14.27 -7.24 3.26
CA ARG A 42 15.18 -6.42 2.46
C ARG A 42 14.43 -5.63 1.39
N THR A 43 13.52 -6.29 0.69
CA THR A 43 12.68 -5.66 -0.33
C THR A 43 11.82 -4.55 0.26
N LEU A 44 11.21 -4.79 1.44
CA LEU A 44 10.41 -3.78 2.12
C LEU A 44 11.24 -2.57 2.56
N ARG A 45 12.51 -2.78 2.93
CA ARG A 45 13.42 -1.70 3.34
C ARG A 45 14.03 -0.93 2.15
N ASP A 46 13.97 -1.47 0.94
CA ASP A 46 14.50 -0.79 -0.24
C ASP A 46 13.54 0.28 -0.74
N VAL A 47 13.34 1.29 0.07
CA VAL A 47 12.44 2.41 -0.22
C VAL A 47 12.99 3.29 -1.33
N ALA A 48 14.31 3.50 -1.35
CA ALA A 48 14.97 4.24 -2.42
C ALA A 48 14.72 3.63 -3.80
N GLY A 49 14.81 2.30 -3.92
CA GLY A 49 14.48 1.59 -5.15
C GLY A 49 13.02 1.76 -5.53
N LYS A 50 12.13 1.68 -4.56
CA LYS A 50 10.69 1.86 -4.78
C LYS A 50 10.36 3.28 -5.25
N ARG A 51 11.00 4.31 -4.69
CA ARG A 51 10.77 5.70 -5.12
C ARG A 51 11.17 5.94 -6.58
N LYS A 52 12.04 5.12 -7.14
CA LYS A 52 12.43 5.22 -8.57
C LYS A 52 11.35 4.70 -9.52
N ILE A 53 10.49 3.78 -9.05
CA ILE A 53 9.51 3.09 -9.90
C ILE A 53 8.07 3.37 -9.48
N ALA A 54 7.86 4.06 -8.38
CA ALA A 54 6.53 4.36 -7.84
C ALA A 54 6.53 5.71 -7.16
N THR A 55 5.34 6.29 -6.98
CA THR A 55 5.15 7.44 -6.11
C THR A 55 4.89 6.92 -4.69
N VAL A 56 5.79 7.20 -3.78
CA VAL A 56 5.63 6.83 -2.37
C VAL A 56 5.14 8.05 -1.60
N LEU A 57 4.00 7.91 -0.94
CA LEU A 57 3.42 8.96 -0.11
C LEU A 57 3.67 8.65 1.35
N VAL A 58 3.85 9.69 2.16
CA VAL A 58 3.93 9.59 3.61
C VAL A 58 2.93 10.53 4.26
N VAL A 59 2.44 10.15 5.44
CA VAL A 59 1.73 11.06 6.33
C VAL A 59 2.63 11.38 7.51
N GLU A 60 2.85 12.67 7.73
CA GLU A 60 3.57 13.17 8.89
C GLU A 60 2.58 13.62 9.96
N VAL A 61 2.90 13.32 11.20
CA VAL A 61 2.20 13.86 12.36
C VAL A 61 3.25 14.51 13.25
N ASP A 62 3.11 15.79 13.47
CA ASP A 62 4.05 16.60 14.29
C ASP A 62 5.51 16.40 13.88
N GLY A 63 5.76 16.39 12.57
CA GLY A 63 7.10 16.29 11.99
C GLY A 63 7.68 14.88 11.90
N ARG A 64 6.92 13.86 12.24
CA ARG A 64 7.36 12.46 12.16
C ARG A 64 6.53 11.67 11.15
N VAL A 65 7.20 10.85 10.35
CA VAL A 65 6.51 9.94 9.42
C VAL A 65 5.76 8.90 10.24
N ALA A 66 4.44 8.85 10.01
CA ALA A 66 3.53 7.97 10.75
C ALA A 66 2.87 6.91 9.88
N GLY A 67 2.94 7.04 8.56
CA GLY A 67 2.35 6.08 7.65
C GLY A 67 2.81 6.31 6.22
N THR A 68 2.52 5.33 5.34
CA THR A 68 2.97 5.33 3.95
C THR A 68 2.03 4.55 3.06
N VAL A 69 2.05 4.86 1.76
CA VAL A 69 1.41 4.08 0.70
C VAL A 69 2.17 4.33 -0.59
N ALA A 70 2.22 3.34 -1.48
CA ALA A 70 2.86 3.48 -2.79
C ALA A 70 1.83 3.33 -3.91
N ILE A 71 1.95 4.15 -4.95
CA ILE A 71 1.14 4.04 -6.16
C ILE A 71 2.03 3.96 -7.39
N PHE A 72 1.69 3.02 -8.28
CA PHE A 72 2.41 2.78 -9.52
C PHE A 72 1.59 3.30 -10.68
N LYS A 73 2.22 4.04 -11.58
CA LYS A 73 1.54 4.58 -12.76
C LYS A 73 1.02 3.47 -13.67
N PRO A 74 -0.06 3.74 -14.43
CA PRO A 74 -0.51 2.81 -15.46
C PRO A 74 0.64 2.43 -16.39
N GLY A 75 0.79 1.13 -16.63
CA GLY A 75 1.85 0.61 -17.49
C GLY A 75 3.25 0.52 -16.86
N ALA A 76 3.38 0.81 -15.56
CA ALA A 76 4.66 0.60 -14.87
C ALA A 76 5.08 -0.88 -14.96
N GLU A 77 6.38 -1.10 -15.15
CA GLU A 77 6.93 -2.45 -15.42
C GLU A 77 6.55 -3.47 -14.34
N THR A 78 6.52 -3.03 -13.08
CA THR A 78 6.22 -3.92 -11.94
C THR A 78 4.76 -3.84 -11.51
N SER A 79 3.90 -3.17 -12.28
CA SER A 79 2.47 -3.05 -11.95
C SER A 79 1.80 -4.43 -12.00
N GLU A 80 0.95 -4.68 -11.01
CA GLU A 80 0.10 -5.86 -10.95
C GLU A 80 -1.37 -5.53 -11.28
N ALA A 81 -1.62 -4.33 -11.83
CA ALA A 81 -2.96 -3.94 -12.25
C ALA A 81 -3.41 -4.77 -13.46
N TRP A 82 -4.65 -5.28 -13.39
CA TRP A 82 -5.23 -6.10 -14.46
C TRP A 82 -6.26 -5.34 -15.30
N VAL A 83 -6.71 -4.18 -14.82
CA VAL A 83 -7.64 -3.33 -15.58
C VAL A 83 -6.82 -2.41 -16.49
N PRO A 84 -7.12 -2.37 -17.81
CA PRO A 84 -6.37 -1.52 -18.73
C PRO A 84 -6.37 -0.06 -18.30
N GLY A 85 -5.16 0.52 -18.25
CA GLY A 85 -4.98 1.92 -17.87
C GLY A 85 -5.06 2.22 -16.39
N ALA A 86 -5.30 1.22 -15.54
CA ALA A 86 -5.42 1.42 -14.09
C ALA A 86 -4.05 1.59 -13.43
N ALA A 87 -4.04 2.35 -12.34
CA ALA A 87 -2.91 2.43 -11.43
C ALA A 87 -2.92 1.22 -10.47
N ASP A 88 -1.77 0.97 -9.85
CA ASP A 88 -1.60 -0.11 -8.87
C ASP A 88 -1.22 0.51 -7.52
N LEU A 89 -1.93 0.14 -6.47
CA LEU A 89 -1.67 0.66 -5.12
C LEU A 89 -1.15 -0.46 -4.23
N ARG A 90 -0.05 -0.18 -3.51
CA ARG A 90 0.59 -1.16 -2.64
C ARG A 90 1.13 -0.54 -1.37
N HIS A 91 1.38 -1.42 -0.41
CA HIS A 91 2.19 -1.13 0.78
C HIS A 91 1.62 0.01 1.64
N LEU A 92 0.29 -0.01 1.84
CA LEU A 92 -0.32 0.85 2.85
C LEU A 92 0.07 0.33 4.24
N ALA A 93 0.66 1.18 5.04
CA ALA A 93 1.03 0.84 6.41
C ALA A 93 1.06 2.08 7.30
N VAL A 94 0.67 1.90 8.55
CA VAL A 94 0.69 2.95 9.59
C VAL A 94 1.57 2.45 10.72
N ALA A 95 2.42 3.35 11.27
CA ALA A 95 3.29 3.01 12.39
C ALA A 95 2.47 2.43 13.55
N PRO A 96 2.95 1.38 14.25
CA PRO A 96 2.18 0.73 15.31
C PRO A 96 1.68 1.69 16.40
N SER A 97 2.49 2.66 16.79
CA SER A 97 2.13 3.66 17.80
C SER A 97 1.07 4.65 17.33
N MET A 98 0.81 4.70 16.03
CA MET A 98 -0.11 5.67 15.41
C MET A 98 -1.36 5.02 14.84
N GLN A 99 -1.53 3.73 15.00
CA GLN A 99 -2.72 3.01 14.52
C GLN A 99 -3.96 3.43 15.32
N GLY A 100 -5.13 3.32 14.68
CA GLY A 100 -6.39 3.72 15.29
C GLY A 100 -6.65 5.22 15.30
N LYS A 101 -5.82 6.02 14.64
CA LYS A 101 -5.96 7.50 14.57
C LYS A 101 -6.45 7.98 13.19
N GLY A 102 -6.89 7.07 12.34
CA GLY A 102 -7.46 7.42 11.03
C GLY A 102 -6.45 7.88 9.98
N LEU A 103 -5.16 7.53 10.11
CA LEU A 103 -4.11 8.00 9.20
C LEU A 103 -4.13 7.35 7.82
N ALA A 104 -4.74 6.18 7.69
CA ALA A 104 -4.89 5.54 6.37
C ALA A 104 -5.79 6.38 5.45
N THR A 105 -6.80 7.03 5.99
CA THR A 105 -7.76 7.84 5.22
C THR A 105 -7.08 8.96 4.42
N PRO A 106 -6.31 9.87 5.04
CA PRO A 106 -5.66 10.94 4.27
C PRO A 106 -4.62 10.41 3.27
N LEU A 107 -3.94 9.31 3.55
CA LEU A 107 -3.02 8.67 2.60
C LEU A 107 -3.78 8.17 1.37
N LEU A 108 -4.88 7.46 1.57
CA LEU A 108 -5.70 6.93 0.48
C LEU A 108 -6.42 8.03 -0.28
N ASP A 109 -6.88 9.08 0.41
CA ASP A 109 -7.49 10.25 -0.24
C ASP A 109 -6.51 10.88 -1.22
N GLU A 110 -5.26 11.10 -0.82
CA GLU A 110 -4.26 11.70 -1.68
C GLU A 110 -3.85 10.78 -2.82
N ALA A 111 -3.68 9.48 -2.55
CA ALA A 111 -3.37 8.50 -3.59
C ALA A 111 -4.47 8.47 -4.66
N GLU A 112 -5.72 8.42 -4.24
CA GLU A 112 -6.86 8.40 -5.16
C GLU A 112 -6.97 9.71 -5.93
N ARG A 113 -6.70 10.85 -5.28
CA ARG A 113 -6.69 12.15 -5.94
C ARG A 113 -5.65 12.21 -7.06
N ILE A 114 -4.42 11.76 -6.78
CA ILE A 114 -3.34 11.74 -7.77
C ILE A 114 -3.73 10.87 -8.97
N VAL A 115 -4.21 9.68 -8.72
CA VAL A 115 -4.57 8.74 -9.79
C VAL A 115 -5.69 9.31 -10.65
N ARG A 116 -6.75 9.84 -10.02
CA ARG A 116 -7.92 10.36 -10.73
C ARG A 116 -7.65 11.69 -11.41
N GLU A 117 -7.06 12.64 -10.70
CA GLU A 117 -6.97 14.03 -11.16
C GLU A 117 -5.67 14.36 -11.87
N VAL A 118 -4.55 13.79 -11.45
CA VAL A 118 -3.22 14.07 -12.03
C VAL A 118 -2.90 13.09 -13.15
N TRP A 119 -3.02 11.79 -12.89
CA TRP A 119 -2.73 10.76 -13.90
C TRP A 119 -3.89 10.51 -14.85
N LYS A 120 -5.10 10.92 -14.46
CA LYS A 120 -6.34 10.71 -15.24
C LYS A 120 -6.56 9.25 -15.60
N ALA A 121 -6.18 8.36 -14.70
CA ALA A 121 -6.39 6.93 -14.86
C ALA A 121 -7.84 6.56 -14.52
N PRO A 122 -8.41 5.52 -15.15
CA PRO A 122 -9.81 5.16 -14.96
C PRO A 122 -10.07 4.38 -13.67
N ALA A 123 -9.04 3.85 -13.03
CA ALA A 123 -9.22 2.98 -11.87
C ALA A 123 -7.92 2.81 -11.07
N ILE A 124 -8.07 2.31 -9.86
CA ILE A 124 -6.98 1.80 -9.02
C ILE A 124 -7.24 0.31 -8.78
N CYS A 125 -6.21 -0.51 -9.02
CA CYS A 125 -6.19 -1.91 -8.67
C CYS A 125 -5.33 -2.11 -7.43
N LEU A 126 -5.71 -3.06 -6.57
CA LEU A 126 -4.89 -3.45 -5.43
C LEU A 126 -5.16 -4.90 -5.05
N HIS A 127 -4.26 -5.45 -4.25
CA HIS A 127 -4.37 -6.80 -3.73
C HIS A 127 -4.33 -6.80 -2.21
N VAL A 128 -5.13 -7.67 -1.62
CA VAL A 128 -5.17 -7.89 -0.17
C VAL A 128 -4.87 -9.36 0.08
N ARG A 129 -3.97 -9.67 1.00
CA ARG A 129 -3.71 -11.06 1.37
C ARG A 129 -5.02 -11.71 1.83
N ARG A 130 -5.34 -12.85 1.24
CA ARG A 130 -6.55 -13.59 1.58
C ARG A 130 -6.55 -13.92 3.07
N GLY A 131 -7.66 -13.63 3.74
CA GLY A 131 -7.79 -13.78 5.18
C GLY A 131 -7.55 -12.51 5.99
N ASN A 132 -7.02 -11.44 5.39
CA ASN A 132 -6.87 -10.17 6.08
C ASN A 132 -8.17 -9.35 6.00
N ALA A 133 -9.16 -9.77 6.79
CA ALA A 133 -10.51 -9.21 6.74
C ALA A 133 -10.59 -7.73 7.12
N GLY A 134 -9.74 -7.28 8.04
CA GLY A 134 -9.71 -5.88 8.48
C GLY A 134 -9.31 -4.93 7.37
N VAL A 135 -8.27 -5.29 6.61
CA VAL A 135 -7.81 -4.50 5.47
C VAL A 135 -8.84 -4.53 4.34
N ALA A 136 -9.44 -5.70 4.09
CA ALA A 136 -10.50 -5.82 3.09
C ALA A 136 -11.69 -4.91 3.42
N ARG A 137 -12.10 -4.84 4.69
CA ARG A 137 -13.18 -3.94 5.14
C ARG A 137 -12.81 -2.47 4.88
N LEU A 138 -11.58 -2.08 5.15
CA LEU A 138 -11.11 -0.71 4.91
C LEU A 138 -11.32 -0.31 3.46
N TYR A 139 -10.89 -1.15 2.52
CA TYR A 139 -11.03 -0.85 1.10
C TYR A 139 -12.47 -0.89 0.63
N ARG A 140 -13.26 -1.87 1.08
CA ARG A 140 -14.69 -1.92 0.76
C ARG A 140 -15.42 -0.67 1.20
N ALA A 141 -15.11 -0.16 2.39
CA ALA A 141 -15.72 1.06 2.91
C ALA A 141 -15.41 2.28 2.05
N ARG A 142 -14.32 2.24 1.27
CA ARG A 142 -13.95 3.30 0.35
C ARG A 142 -14.54 3.11 -1.06
N GLY A 143 -15.26 2.03 -1.30
CA GLY A 143 -15.88 1.74 -2.59
C GLY A 143 -15.09 0.79 -3.48
N TYR A 144 -13.99 0.22 -3.01
CA TYR A 144 -13.28 -0.82 -3.76
C TYR A 144 -14.15 -2.08 -3.79
N LEU A 145 -14.24 -2.69 -4.97
CA LEU A 145 -15.03 -3.89 -5.21
C LEU A 145 -14.13 -5.09 -5.48
N ARG A 146 -14.54 -6.25 -4.99
CA ARG A 146 -13.86 -7.51 -5.26
C ARG A 146 -13.84 -7.80 -6.75
N SER A 147 -12.69 -8.17 -7.29
CA SER A 147 -12.47 -8.39 -8.73
C SER A 147 -11.65 -9.67 -8.90
N PRO A 148 -12.30 -10.86 -8.81
CA PRO A 148 -11.58 -12.15 -8.79
C PRO A 148 -10.68 -12.41 -10.00
N GLU A 149 -10.96 -11.81 -11.14
CA GLU A 149 -10.11 -11.94 -12.34
C GLU A 149 -8.71 -11.38 -12.15
N GLY A 150 -8.52 -10.52 -11.15
CA GLY A 150 -7.21 -9.96 -10.83
C GLY A 150 -6.46 -10.72 -9.72
N ASP A 151 -7.04 -11.79 -9.18
CA ASP A 151 -6.42 -12.53 -8.10
C ASP A 151 -5.05 -13.08 -8.50
N LEU A 152 -4.12 -13.08 -7.54
CA LEU A 152 -2.81 -13.65 -7.69
C LEU A 152 -2.68 -14.84 -6.73
N VAL A 153 -2.35 -16.00 -7.28
CA VAL A 153 -2.20 -17.23 -6.50
C VAL A 153 -0.79 -17.74 -6.66
N TYR A 154 -0.03 -17.68 -5.57
CA TYR A 154 1.32 -18.20 -5.48
C TYR A 154 1.33 -19.40 -4.51
N PRO A 155 2.36 -20.27 -4.57
CA PRO A 155 2.41 -21.42 -3.65
C PRO A 155 2.34 -21.05 -2.17
N GLU A 156 2.93 -19.89 -1.79
CA GLU A 156 3.02 -19.45 -0.41
C GLU A 156 2.01 -18.37 -0.03
N VAL A 157 1.29 -17.79 -1.00
CA VAL A 157 0.35 -16.70 -0.71
C VAL A 157 -0.75 -16.58 -1.77
N GLU A 158 -1.97 -16.29 -1.30
CA GLU A 158 -3.09 -15.94 -2.18
C GLU A 158 -3.47 -14.49 -1.93
N LEU A 159 -3.58 -13.72 -3.00
CA LEU A 159 -3.90 -12.29 -2.96
C LEU A 159 -5.24 -12.06 -3.65
N ASP A 160 -6.18 -11.51 -2.90
CA ASP A 160 -7.50 -11.15 -3.42
C ASP A 160 -7.45 -9.76 -4.05
N ALA A 161 -7.99 -9.65 -5.25
CA ALA A 161 -7.99 -8.42 -6.02
C ALA A 161 -9.21 -7.55 -5.76
N TYR A 162 -8.97 -6.25 -5.68
CA TYR A 162 -10.01 -5.22 -5.52
C TYR A 162 -9.74 -4.08 -6.49
N VAL A 163 -10.82 -3.43 -6.96
CA VAL A 163 -10.72 -2.31 -7.90
C VAL A 163 -11.65 -1.17 -7.50
N LEU A 164 -11.15 0.05 -7.60
CA LEU A 164 -11.95 1.27 -7.50
C LEU A 164 -11.96 1.92 -8.89
N LYS A 165 -13.14 2.03 -9.49
CA LYS A 165 -13.35 2.69 -10.78
C LYS A 165 -13.81 4.12 -10.56
N PHE A 166 -13.27 5.02 -11.34
CA PHE A 166 -13.62 6.44 -11.29
C PHE A 166 -14.64 6.82 -12.36
#